data_5bd45aa821fbbbc973f2e2ad42271578
#
_entry.id   5bd45aa821fbbbc973f2e2ad42271578
#
_cell.length_a   1.000
_cell.length_b   1.000
_cell.length_c   1.000
_cell.angle_alpha   90.00
_cell.angle_beta   90.00
_cell.angle_gamma   90.00
#
_symmetry.space_group_name_H-M   'P 1'
#
loop_
_entity.id
_entity.type
_entity.pdbx_description
1 polymer ?
#
loop_
_entity_poly.entity_id
_entity_poly.type
_entity_poly.pdbx_seq_one_letter_code
_entity_poly.pdbx_strand_id
1 'polypeptide(L)'
;MVFKEIVDDKMLYMDLLLLADEQEDMIHRYLEKGTMYVLDDNGVKAECIVTDEGNAILEIKNIAVKPEYQGCGYGKALINFLIHRYTGKYSIMQVGTGDSALTVPFYEKCGFTRSHCIPNFFTDHYDHPIFECGV
;
A
#
# COMPACT_ATOMS: atom_id res chain seq x y z
N MET A 1 -18.19 3.94 -2.51
CA MET A 1 -16.80 3.48 -2.47
C MET A 1 -16.64 2.51 -1.31
N VAL A 2 -16.21 1.31 -1.60
CA VAL A 2 -16.08 0.24 -0.60
C VAL A 2 -14.67 -0.34 -0.66
N PHE A 3 -14.08 -0.61 0.50
CA PHE A 3 -12.78 -1.29 0.58
C PHE A 3 -13.04 -2.72 1.02
N LYS A 4 -12.50 -3.67 0.27
CA LYS A 4 -12.74 -5.10 0.52
C LYS A 4 -11.41 -5.82 0.69
N GLU A 5 -11.32 -6.65 1.72
CA GLU A 5 -10.18 -7.53 1.88
C GLU A 5 -10.40 -8.77 0.99
N ILE A 6 -9.41 -9.10 0.19
CA ILE A 6 -9.49 -10.25 -0.72
C ILE A 6 -8.71 -11.39 -0.09
N VAL A 7 -9.41 -12.43 0.32
CA VAL A 7 -8.83 -13.60 0.96
C VAL A 7 -8.60 -14.72 -0.05
N ASP A 8 -9.58 -14.93 -0.93
CA ASP A 8 -9.53 -15.97 -1.96
C ASP A 8 -9.46 -15.33 -3.35
N ASP A 9 -8.98 -16.10 -4.32
CA ASP A 9 -8.98 -15.71 -5.73
C ASP A 9 -8.20 -14.42 -6.00
N LYS A 10 -7.11 -14.21 -5.29
CA LYS A 10 -6.25 -13.03 -5.49
C LYS A 10 -5.74 -12.96 -6.94
N MET A 11 -5.62 -14.11 -7.58
CA MET A 11 -5.13 -14.18 -8.97
C MET A 11 -6.07 -13.51 -9.97
N LEU A 12 -7.33 -13.32 -9.60
CA LEU A 12 -8.29 -12.63 -10.47
C LEU A 12 -7.89 -11.17 -10.73
N TYR A 13 -7.01 -10.64 -9.87
CA TYR A 13 -6.58 -9.24 -9.95
C TYR A 13 -5.15 -9.11 -10.51
N MET A 14 -4.64 -10.18 -11.14
CA MET A 14 -3.26 -10.18 -11.64
C MET A 14 -2.99 -9.04 -12.63
N ASP A 15 -3.94 -8.72 -13.49
CA ASP A 15 -3.78 -7.62 -14.44
C ASP A 15 -3.50 -6.30 -13.72
N LEU A 16 -4.17 -6.08 -12.61
CA LEU A 16 -3.99 -4.88 -11.82
C LEU A 16 -2.66 -4.90 -11.07
N LEU A 17 -2.31 -6.06 -10.52
CA LEU A 17 -1.04 -6.24 -9.81
C LEU A 17 0.16 -5.99 -10.72
N LEU A 18 0.08 -6.42 -11.97
CA LEU A 18 1.15 -6.25 -12.94
C LEU A 18 1.38 -4.81 -13.35
N LEU A 19 0.44 -3.92 -13.07
CA LEU A 19 0.66 -2.49 -13.31
C LEU A 19 1.75 -1.92 -12.40
N ALA A 20 1.87 -2.45 -11.20
CA ALA A 20 2.84 -1.96 -10.23
C ALA A 20 4.13 -2.78 -10.22
N ASP A 21 4.04 -4.05 -10.59
CA ASP A 21 5.19 -4.97 -10.57
C ASP A 21 5.12 -5.83 -11.83
N GLU A 22 6.05 -5.65 -12.74
CA GLU A 22 6.06 -6.32 -14.02
C GLU A 22 6.46 -7.80 -13.92
N GLN A 23 6.98 -8.22 -12.77
CA GLN A 23 7.47 -9.58 -12.59
C GLN A 23 6.45 -10.42 -11.84
N GLU A 24 5.74 -11.26 -12.56
CA GLU A 24 4.70 -12.11 -11.96
C GLU A 24 5.25 -13.02 -10.86
N ASP A 25 6.45 -13.55 -11.04
CA ASP A 25 7.08 -14.41 -10.03
C ASP A 25 7.36 -13.64 -8.73
N MET A 26 7.68 -12.37 -8.82
CA MET A 26 7.85 -11.53 -7.63
C MET A 26 6.52 -11.31 -6.94
N ILE A 27 5.46 -11.09 -7.72
CA ILE A 27 4.11 -10.93 -7.17
C ILE A 27 3.73 -12.17 -6.37
N HIS A 28 3.98 -13.36 -6.90
CA HIS A 28 3.66 -14.60 -6.22
C HIS A 28 4.35 -14.74 -4.87
N ARG A 29 5.51 -14.12 -4.70
CA ARG A 29 6.26 -14.21 -3.44
C ARG A 29 5.52 -13.55 -2.28
N TYR A 30 4.81 -12.45 -2.55
CA TYR A 30 4.12 -11.74 -1.48
C TYR A 30 2.60 -11.88 -1.55
N LEU A 31 2.06 -12.45 -2.62
CA LEU A 31 0.63 -12.52 -2.84
C LEU A 31 -0.09 -13.31 -1.74
N GLU A 32 0.44 -14.45 -1.38
CA GLU A 32 -0.19 -15.30 -0.36
C GLU A 32 0.09 -14.83 1.05
N LYS A 33 1.29 -14.31 1.29
CA LYS A 33 1.68 -13.85 2.62
C LYS A 33 1.04 -12.51 2.97
N GLY A 34 0.79 -11.69 1.98
CA GLY A 34 0.28 -10.36 2.18
C GLY A 34 -1.22 -10.33 2.35
N THR A 35 -1.69 -9.20 2.81
CA THR A 35 -3.11 -8.90 2.87
C THR A 35 -3.45 -8.00 1.70
N MET A 36 -4.43 -8.41 0.91
CA MET A 36 -4.85 -7.68 -0.27
C MET A 36 -6.15 -6.94 -0.02
N TYR A 37 -6.20 -5.69 -0.45
CA TYR A 37 -7.43 -4.91 -0.44
C TYR A 37 -7.71 -4.39 -1.84
N VAL A 38 -8.99 -4.30 -2.16
CA VAL A 38 -9.41 -3.65 -3.39
C VAL A 38 -10.37 -2.51 -3.04
N LEU A 39 -10.33 -1.48 -3.85
CA LEU A 39 -11.27 -0.37 -3.77
C LEU A 39 -12.31 -0.57 -4.85
N ASP A 40 -13.56 -0.74 -4.44
CA ASP A 40 -14.69 -0.96 -5.32
C ASP A 40 -15.57 0.28 -5.32
N ASP A 41 -15.71 0.89 -6.48
CA ASP A 41 -16.55 2.07 -6.69
C ASP A 41 -17.24 1.87 -8.02
N ASN A 42 -18.36 1.12 -8.00
CA ASN A 42 -19.03 0.61 -9.19
C ASN A 42 -18.08 -0.26 -10.02
N GLY A 43 -17.44 -1.22 -9.37
CA GLY A 43 -16.42 -2.07 -9.91
C GLY A 43 -15.06 -1.76 -9.31
N VAL A 44 -14.15 -2.71 -9.38
CA VAL A 44 -12.82 -2.56 -8.80
C VAL A 44 -12.00 -1.55 -9.58
N LYS A 45 -11.54 -0.51 -8.92
CA LYS A 45 -10.77 0.58 -9.51
C LYS A 45 -9.29 0.53 -9.14
N ALA A 46 -8.97 -0.06 -7.99
CA ALA A 46 -7.61 -0.04 -7.46
C ALA A 46 -7.41 -1.21 -6.50
N GLU A 47 -6.15 -1.53 -6.24
CA GLU A 47 -5.77 -2.59 -5.30
C GLU A 47 -4.51 -2.21 -4.55
N CYS A 48 -4.27 -2.89 -3.43
CA CYS A 48 -2.99 -2.85 -2.75
C CYS A 48 -2.74 -4.17 -2.01
N ILE A 49 -1.47 -4.48 -1.78
CA ILE A 49 -1.05 -5.60 -0.95
C ILE A 49 -0.07 -5.07 0.08
N VAL A 50 -0.30 -5.43 1.34
CA VAL A 50 0.57 -5.06 2.44
C VAL A 50 1.08 -6.32 3.14
N THR A 51 2.29 -6.23 3.67
CA THR A 51 2.92 -7.32 4.42
C THR A 51 3.45 -6.80 5.74
N ASP A 52 3.49 -7.72 6.72
CA ASP A 52 4.13 -7.47 8.01
C ASP A 52 5.61 -7.84 7.85
N GLU A 53 6.49 -6.85 7.96
CA GLU A 53 7.93 -7.05 7.77
C GLU A 53 8.66 -7.31 9.09
N GLY A 54 7.92 -7.42 10.19
CA GLY A 54 8.53 -7.54 11.50
C GLY A 54 8.92 -6.17 12.07
N ASN A 55 9.28 -6.14 13.34
CA ASN A 55 9.71 -4.91 14.03
C ASN A 55 8.69 -3.79 13.94
N ALA A 56 7.42 -4.14 13.89
CA ALA A 56 6.31 -3.19 13.80
C ALA A 56 6.34 -2.37 12.50
N ILE A 57 6.82 -2.97 11.42
CA ILE A 57 6.88 -2.34 10.10
C ILE A 57 5.85 -3.01 9.18
N LEU A 58 4.99 -2.20 8.59
CA LEU A 58 4.06 -2.62 7.56
C LEU A 58 4.57 -2.11 6.22
N GLU A 59 4.62 -2.97 5.23
CA GLU A 59 5.09 -2.55 3.90
C GLU A 59 4.00 -2.71 2.85
N ILE A 60 3.84 -1.69 2.02
CA ILE A 60 3.01 -1.78 0.83
C ILE A 60 3.86 -2.42 -0.26
N LYS A 61 3.52 -3.65 -0.62
CA LYS A 61 4.27 -4.40 -1.64
C LYS A 61 3.78 -4.11 -3.05
N ASN A 62 2.53 -3.74 -3.17
CA ASN A 62 1.92 -3.47 -4.46
C ASN A 62 0.77 -2.50 -4.24
N ILE A 63 0.66 -1.49 -5.09
CA ILE A 63 -0.49 -0.60 -5.10
C ILE A 63 -0.65 -0.09 -6.52
N ALA A 64 -1.85 -0.22 -7.06
CA ALA A 64 -2.12 0.20 -8.42
C ALA A 64 -3.56 0.69 -8.58
N VAL A 65 -3.72 1.66 -9.45
CA VAL A 65 -5.02 2.16 -9.88
C VAL A 65 -5.13 1.89 -11.37
N LYS A 66 -6.28 1.42 -11.82
CA LYS A 66 -6.49 1.20 -13.25
C LYS A 66 -6.20 2.48 -14.02
N PRO A 67 -5.49 2.38 -15.17
CA PRO A 67 -5.05 3.58 -15.89
C PRO A 67 -6.16 4.57 -16.20
N GLU A 68 -7.33 4.08 -16.55
CA GLU A 68 -8.47 4.94 -16.90
C GLU A 68 -9.05 5.70 -15.70
N TYR A 69 -8.67 5.31 -14.50
CA TYR A 69 -9.17 5.94 -13.27
C TYR A 69 -8.10 6.66 -12.48
N GLN A 70 -6.90 6.75 -13.01
CA GLN A 70 -5.84 7.50 -12.35
C GLN A 70 -6.20 8.98 -12.35
N GLY A 71 -5.79 9.67 -11.29
CA GLY A 71 -6.13 11.07 -11.13
C GLY A 71 -7.50 11.32 -10.49
N CYS A 72 -8.23 10.26 -10.15
CA CYS A 72 -9.54 10.38 -9.52
C CYS A 72 -9.50 10.29 -7.99
N GLY A 73 -8.32 10.17 -7.41
CA GLY A 73 -8.16 10.10 -5.96
C GLY A 73 -8.24 8.71 -5.36
N TYR A 74 -8.33 7.67 -6.17
CA TYR A 74 -8.45 6.31 -5.66
C TYR A 74 -7.19 5.83 -4.95
N GLY A 75 -6.01 6.16 -5.46
CA GLY A 75 -4.76 5.80 -4.80
C GLY A 75 -4.64 6.42 -3.43
N LYS A 76 -4.97 7.70 -3.32
CA LYS A 76 -4.96 8.39 -2.04
C LYS A 76 -5.99 7.80 -1.07
N ALA A 77 -7.15 7.43 -1.59
CA ALA A 77 -8.19 6.82 -0.78
C ALA A 77 -7.72 5.49 -0.19
N LEU A 78 -7.01 4.67 -1.00
CA LEU A 78 -6.42 3.42 -0.51
C LEU A 78 -5.37 3.67 0.58
N ILE A 79 -4.49 4.61 0.37
CA ILE A 79 -3.46 4.95 1.36
C ILE A 79 -4.12 5.39 2.67
N ASN A 80 -5.11 6.27 2.59
CA ASN A 80 -5.84 6.73 3.77
C ASN A 80 -6.55 5.58 4.47
N PHE A 81 -7.12 4.65 3.71
CA PHE A 81 -7.74 3.45 4.26
C PHE A 81 -6.72 2.63 5.05
N LEU A 82 -5.53 2.41 4.49
CA LEU A 82 -4.48 1.66 5.17
C LEU A 82 -4.03 2.36 6.43
N ILE A 83 -3.87 3.68 6.39
CA ILE A 83 -3.47 4.45 7.56
C ILE A 83 -4.48 4.25 8.69
N HIS A 84 -5.76 4.38 8.40
CA HIS A 84 -6.80 4.20 9.42
C HIS A 84 -6.89 2.75 9.89
N ARG A 85 -6.74 1.80 8.98
CA ARG A 85 -6.87 0.39 9.30
C ARG A 85 -5.76 -0.11 10.23
N TYR A 86 -4.55 0.42 10.06
CA TYR A 86 -3.38 -0.10 10.74
C TYR A 86 -2.78 0.83 11.79
N THR A 87 -3.31 2.02 11.96
CA THR A 87 -2.87 2.94 13.01
C THR A 87 -3.02 2.25 14.37
N GLY A 88 -1.96 2.30 15.17
CA GLY A 88 -1.92 1.65 16.46
C GLY A 88 -1.38 0.24 16.43
N LYS A 89 -1.23 -0.36 15.25
CA LYS A 89 -0.75 -1.74 15.10
C LYS A 89 0.69 -1.83 14.65
N TYR A 90 1.16 -0.81 13.94
CA TYR A 90 2.52 -0.75 13.41
C TYR A 90 3.11 0.61 13.73
N SER A 91 4.44 0.66 13.86
CA SER A 91 5.12 1.94 14.09
C SER A 91 5.44 2.68 12.80
N ILE A 92 5.64 1.93 11.73
CA ILE A 92 6.09 2.48 10.46
C ILE A 92 5.29 1.84 9.34
N MET A 93 4.87 2.65 8.38
CA MET A 93 4.39 2.16 7.09
C MET A 93 5.38 2.60 6.03
N GLN A 94 5.84 1.67 5.22
CA GLN A 94 6.75 1.97 4.13
C GLN A 94 6.20 1.42 2.81
N VAL A 95 6.73 1.91 1.71
CA VAL A 95 6.38 1.42 0.38
C VAL A 95 7.66 0.98 -0.31
N GLY A 96 7.60 -0.18 -0.98
CA GLY A 96 8.73 -0.68 -1.74
C GLY A 96 8.98 0.19 -2.95
N THR A 97 10.19 0.72 -3.06
CA THR A 97 10.56 1.55 -4.20
C THR A 97 10.71 0.70 -5.45
N GLY A 98 10.26 1.23 -6.57
CA GLY A 98 10.37 0.56 -7.85
C GLY A 98 9.26 -0.44 -8.12
N ASP A 99 8.49 -0.80 -7.10
CA ASP A 99 7.44 -1.80 -7.23
C ASP A 99 6.05 -1.18 -7.26
N SER A 100 5.97 0.11 -7.50
CA SER A 100 4.69 0.81 -7.47
C SER A 100 4.48 1.61 -8.74
N ALA A 101 3.24 1.63 -9.22
CA ALA A 101 2.84 2.45 -10.36
C ALA A 101 2.70 3.92 -9.99
N LEU A 102 2.81 4.26 -8.70
CA LEU A 102 2.63 5.62 -8.22
C LEU A 102 3.98 6.29 -8.01
N THR A 103 3.99 7.61 -8.03
CA THR A 103 5.23 8.39 -8.01
C THR A 103 5.58 8.87 -6.61
N VAL A 104 6.87 9.22 -6.43
CA VAL A 104 7.35 9.79 -5.17
C VAL A 104 6.55 11.02 -4.74
N PRO A 105 6.27 12.01 -5.62
CA PRO A 105 5.43 13.15 -5.21
C PRO A 105 4.06 12.74 -4.69
N PHE A 106 3.47 11.71 -5.28
CA PHE A 106 2.19 11.19 -4.80
C PHE A 106 2.31 10.69 -3.36
N TYR A 107 3.34 9.89 -3.08
CA TYR A 107 3.54 9.34 -1.74
C TYR A 107 3.80 10.44 -0.72
N GLU A 108 4.55 11.46 -1.10
CA GLU A 108 4.80 12.57 -0.20
C GLU A 108 3.52 13.31 0.16
N LYS A 109 2.62 13.47 -0.81
CA LYS A 109 1.30 14.08 -0.54
C LYS A 109 0.45 13.25 0.40
N CYS A 110 0.68 11.94 0.43
CA CYS A 110 -0.04 11.04 1.32
C CYS A 110 0.60 10.95 2.70
N GLY A 111 1.70 11.64 2.94
CA GLY A 111 2.35 11.66 4.24
C GLY A 111 3.63 10.86 4.34
N PHE A 112 4.08 10.26 3.25
CA PHE A 112 5.35 9.53 3.23
C PHE A 112 6.52 10.51 3.18
N THR A 113 7.60 10.14 3.84
CA THR A 113 8.84 10.90 3.78
C THR A 113 9.60 10.51 2.51
N ARG A 114 10.75 11.14 2.29
CA ARG A 114 11.63 10.77 1.18
C ARG A 114 12.11 9.34 1.24
N SER A 115 12.10 8.75 2.44
CA SER A 115 12.44 7.35 2.62
C SER A 115 11.25 6.43 2.33
N HIS A 116 10.17 6.98 1.80
CA HIS A 116 8.94 6.26 1.45
C HIS A 116 8.28 5.63 2.66
N CYS A 117 8.29 6.34 3.79
CA CYS A 117 7.66 5.88 5.01
C CYS A 117 6.82 6.96 5.65
N ILE A 118 5.92 6.52 6.52
CA ILE A 118 5.18 7.39 7.42
C ILE A 118 5.69 7.07 8.83
N PRO A 119 6.50 7.94 9.42
CA PRO A 119 6.98 7.73 10.79
C PRO A 119 5.87 8.02 11.78
N ASN A 120 6.02 7.49 13.00
CA ASN A 120 5.05 7.66 14.08
C ASN A 120 3.63 7.23 13.66
N PHE A 121 3.56 6.28 12.77
CA PHE A 121 2.32 5.86 12.14
C PHE A 121 1.29 5.37 13.14
N PHE A 122 1.74 4.66 14.16
CA PHE A 122 0.82 3.94 15.03
C PHE A 122 0.37 4.75 16.25
N THR A 123 0.98 5.91 16.54
CA THR A 123 0.66 6.64 17.75
C THR A 123 1.01 8.11 17.65
N ASP A 124 0.27 8.91 18.37
CA ASP A 124 0.52 10.31 18.59
C ASP A 124 1.23 10.55 19.91
N HIS A 125 1.66 9.50 20.60
CA HIS A 125 2.36 9.63 21.86
C HIS A 125 3.86 9.73 21.72
N TYR A 126 4.40 9.46 20.55
CA TYR A 126 5.81 9.54 20.33
C TYR A 126 6.27 10.97 20.22
N ASP A 127 7.25 11.33 21.06
CA ASP A 127 7.83 12.65 21.05
C ASP A 127 8.82 12.84 19.94
N HIS A 128 9.26 11.77 19.32
CA HIS A 128 10.24 11.80 18.26
C HIS A 128 9.86 10.79 17.20
N PRO A 129 10.22 11.07 15.98
CA PRO A 129 9.83 10.18 14.88
C PRO A 129 10.52 8.84 14.98
N ILE A 130 9.82 7.83 14.53
CA ILE A 130 10.42 6.57 14.19
C ILE A 130 10.99 6.76 12.80
N PHE A 131 12.21 6.34 12.60
CA PHE A 131 12.88 6.60 11.35
C PHE A 131 13.61 5.39 10.88
N GLU A 132 14.50 5.58 9.92
CA GLU A 132 15.23 4.54 9.24
C GLU A 132 14.37 3.72 8.31
N CYS A 133 13.27 4.27 7.90
CA CYS A 133 12.43 3.64 6.91
C CYS A 133 13.14 3.64 5.56
N GLY A 134 13.33 2.47 4.98
CA GLY A 134 13.94 2.36 3.67
C GLY A 134 15.41 2.73 3.62
N VAL A 135 16.05 2.75 4.76
CA VAL A 135 17.48 3.03 4.83
C VAL A 135 18.27 1.75 4.73
#